data_65aefe6d9d78e2ba5db044d2d2857b92
#
_entry.id   65aefe6d9d78e2ba5db044d2d2857b92
#
_cell.length_a   1.000
_cell.length_b   1.000
_cell.length_c   1.000
_cell.angle_alpha   90.00
_cell.angle_beta   90.00
_cell.angle_gamma   90.00
#
_symmetry.space_group_name_H-M   'P 1'
#
loop_
_entity.id
_entity.type
_entity.pdbx_description
1 polymer ?
#
loop_
_entity_poly.entity_id
_entity_poly.type
_entity_poly.pdbx_seq_one_letter_code
_entity_poly.pdbx_strand_id
1 'polypeptide(L)'
;MMEEILRQIAIANGWGYLYGTQAYQNLIDSDDTNVQMIVDPITIESNFNDSGAVESSLESGTFYLVLSSELDEGDYETRYEKYIEPLRSSLKIVTDVLQCNDNVTQKAWKTVEVINMLDNNYDGIMVTYSVNCHE
;
A
#
# COMPACT_ATOMS: atom_id res chain seq x y z
N MET A 1 -4.27 2.68 -13.20
CA MET A 1 -2.85 3.13 -13.14
C MET A 1 -2.19 2.87 -11.79
N MET A 2 -2.81 3.26 -10.68
CA MET A 2 -2.21 3.06 -9.35
C MET A 2 -2.03 1.58 -9.01
N GLU A 3 -3.02 0.73 -9.26
CA GLU A 3 -2.90 -0.70 -8.98
C GLU A 3 -1.68 -1.30 -9.69
N GLU A 4 -1.54 -0.98 -10.97
CA GLU A 4 -0.43 -1.47 -11.77
C GLU A 4 0.92 -0.97 -11.26
N ILE A 5 1.01 0.31 -10.90
CA ILE A 5 2.23 0.89 -10.35
C ILE A 5 2.61 0.22 -9.03
N LEU A 6 1.66 0.07 -8.12
CA LEU A 6 1.91 -0.57 -6.82
C LEU A 6 2.35 -2.02 -7.00
N ARG A 7 1.69 -2.76 -7.88
CA ARG A 7 2.05 -4.15 -8.17
C ARG A 7 3.47 -4.25 -8.72
N GLN A 8 3.85 -3.38 -9.64
CA GLN A 8 5.20 -3.37 -10.22
C GLN A 8 6.26 -3.03 -9.17
N ILE A 9 5.96 -2.14 -8.24
CA ILE A 9 6.86 -1.83 -7.12
C ILE A 9 7.09 -3.08 -6.26
N ALA A 10 6.02 -3.79 -5.92
CA ALA A 10 6.11 -5.01 -5.13
C ALA A 10 6.95 -6.07 -5.85
N ILE A 11 6.71 -6.29 -7.13
CA ILE A 11 7.46 -7.25 -7.94
C ILE A 11 8.94 -6.88 -7.99
N ALA A 12 9.25 -5.62 -8.25
CA ALA A 12 10.63 -5.14 -8.37
C ALA A 12 11.43 -5.29 -7.07
N ASN A 13 10.76 -5.26 -5.93
CA ASN A 13 11.39 -5.37 -4.62
C ASN A 13 11.26 -6.77 -4.00
N GLY A 14 10.66 -7.71 -4.70
CA GLY A 14 10.48 -9.07 -4.21
C GLY A 14 9.46 -9.19 -3.08
N TRP A 15 8.54 -8.25 -2.95
CA TRP A 15 7.48 -8.30 -1.95
C TRP A 15 6.33 -9.18 -2.40
N GLY A 16 5.58 -9.72 -1.44
CA GLY A 16 4.30 -10.32 -1.76
C GLY A 16 3.30 -9.24 -2.14
N TYR A 17 2.32 -9.59 -2.96
CA TYR A 17 1.31 -8.64 -3.42
C TYR A 17 -0.06 -9.31 -3.44
N LEU A 18 -1.05 -8.63 -2.90
CA LEU A 18 -2.44 -9.06 -2.98
C LEU A 18 -3.34 -7.85 -3.24
N TYR A 19 -4.22 -7.95 -4.21
CA TYR A 19 -5.24 -6.95 -4.50
C TYR A 19 -6.62 -7.54 -4.20
N GLY A 20 -7.39 -6.86 -3.36
CA GLY A 20 -8.74 -7.32 -3.06
C GLY A 20 -9.28 -6.78 -1.74
N THR A 21 -10.37 -7.38 -1.29
CA THR A 21 -10.99 -7.04 -0.02
C THR A 21 -10.23 -7.66 1.14
N GLN A 22 -10.42 -7.13 2.34
CA GLN A 22 -9.78 -7.63 3.55
C GLN A 22 -10.09 -9.12 3.79
N ALA A 23 -11.25 -9.59 3.36
CA ALA A 23 -11.59 -11.01 3.49
C ALA A 23 -10.65 -11.92 2.70
N TYR A 24 -10.21 -11.48 1.52
CA TYR A 24 -9.20 -12.22 0.74
C TYR A 24 -7.81 -12.10 1.35
N GLN A 25 -7.52 -10.97 1.98
CA GLN A 25 -6.22 -10.73 2.61
C GLN A 25 -5.93 -11.71 3.73
N ASN A 26 -6.96 -12.17 4.44
CA ASN A 26 -6.81 -13.16 5.50
C ASN A 26 -6.36 -14.54 4.99
N LEU A 27 -6.33 -14.76 3.68
CA LEU A 27 -5.86 -16.00 3.09
C LEU A 27 -4.35 -15.99 2.81
N ILE A 28 -3.66 -14.88 3.04
CA ILE A 28 -2.21 -14.79 2.88
C ILE A 28 -1.54 -15.69 3.91
N ASP A 29 -0.54 -16.46 3.46
CA ASP A 29 0.22 -17.36 4.32
C ASP A 29 1.03 -16.54 5.34
N SER A 30 0.76 -16.79 6.63
CA SER A 30 1.42 -16.11 7.74
C SER A 30 2.87 -16.52 7.95
N ASP A 31 3.31 -17.62 7.33
CA ASP A 31 4.69 -18.08 7.47
C ASP A 31 5.68 -17.31 6.60
N ASP A 32 5.19 -16.47 5.71
CA ASP A 32 6.03 -15.65 4.86
C ASP A 32 6.59 -14.46 5.68
N THR A 33 7.91 -14.42 5.83
CA THR A 33 8.61 -13.36 6.56
C THR A 33 8.91 -12.13 5.71
N ASN A 34 8.52 -12.16 4.44
CA ASN A 34 8.77 -11.07 3.51
C ASN A 34 7.74 -9.94 3.69
N VAL A 35 8.09 -8.76 3.19
CA VAL A 35 7.15 -7.65 3.12
C VAL A 35 5.97 -8.03 2.23
N GLN A 36 4.76 -7.78 2.70
CA GLN A 36 3.54 -8.00 1.96
C GLN A 36 2.89 -6.65 1.65
N MET A 37 2.57 -6.41 0.39
CA MET A 37 1.77 -5.27 -0.02
C MET A 37 0.35 -5.75 -0.27
N ILE A 38 -0.60 -5.15 0.42
CA ILE A 38 -2.02 -5.50 0.32
C ILE A 38 -2.75 -4.25 -0.14
N VAL A 39 -3.42 -4.31 -1.27
CA VAL A 39 -4.08 -3.16 -1.87
C VAL A 39 -5.59 -3.39 -1.87
N ASP A 40 -6.31 -2.50 -1.21
CA ASP A 40 -7.77 -2.49 -1.26
C ASP A 40 -8.25 -1.99 -2.63
N PRO A 41 -9.46 -2.38 -3.06
CA PRO A 41 -10.03 -1.90 -4.31
C PRO A 41 -9.98 -0.37 -4.42
N ILE A 42 -9.55 0.11 -5.58
CA ILE A 42 -9.28 1.53 -5.81
C ILE A 42 -10.51 2.22 -6.37
N THR A 43 -10.82 3.40 -5.84
CA THR A 43 -11.86 4.26 -6.40
C THR A 43 -11.26 5.15 -7.46
N ILE A 44 -11.86 5.18 -8.64
CA ILE A 44 -11.41 6.00 -9.77
C ILE A 44 -12.50 6.98 -10.13
N GLU A 45 -12.16 8.26 -10.11
CA GLU A 45 -13.05 9.35 -10.50
C GLU A 45 -12.44 10.04 -11.71
N SER A 46 -13.14 10.00 -12.84
CA SER A 46 -12.63 10.53 -14.10
C SER A 46 -13.11 11.94 -14.35
N ASN A 47 -12.22 12.79 -14.85
CA ASN A 47 -12.53 14.16 -15.27
C ASN A 47 -12.45 14.22 -16.78
N PHE A 48 -13.50 14.80 -17.39
CA PHE A 48 -13.64 14.89 -18.84
C PHE A 48 -13.43 16.31 -19.32
N ASN A 49 -12.83 16.45 -20.49
CA ASN A 49 -12.73 17.75 -21.15
C ASN A 49 -14.02 18.09 -21.91
N ASP A 50 -14.07 19.25 -22.54
CA ASP A 50 -15.27 19.74 -23.25
C ASP A 50 -15.67 18.84 -24.42
N SER A 51 -14.74 18.07 -24.98
CA SER A 51 -15.02 17.12 -26.09
C SER A 51 -15.45 15.75 -25.59
N GLY A 52 -15.53 15.52 -24.27
CA GLY A 52 -15.95 14.25 -23.68
C GLY A 52 -14.84 13.23 -23.55
N ALA A 53 -13.58 13.59 -23.80
CA ALA A 53 -12.44 12.70 -23.59
C ALA A 53 -11.95 12.81 -22.14
N VAL A 54 -11.40 11.70 -21.60
CA VAL A 54 -10.84 11.71 -20.26
C VAL A 54 -9.58 12.58 -20.24
N GLU A 55 -9.57 13.60 -19.38
CA GLU A 55 -8.45 14.50 -19.21
C GLU A 55 -7.52 14.00 -18.12
N SER A 56 -8.09 13.59 -16.99
CA SER A 56 -7.35 13.04 -15.87
C SER A 56 -8.26 12.13 -15.04
N SER A 57 -7.67 11.33 -14.17
CA SER A 57 -8.41 10.50 -13.23
C SER A 57 -7.86 10.70 -11.83
N LEU A 58 -8.76 10.88 -10.87
CA LEU A 58 -8.40 10.87 -9.45
C LEU A 58 -8.57 9.44 -8.97
N GLU A 59 -7.47 8.81 -8.56
CA GLU A 59 -7.48 7.47 -7.98
C GLU A 59 -7.19 7.58 -6.50
N SER A 60 -8.04 6.95 -5.69
CA SER A 60 -7.91 6.99 -4.23
C SER A 60 -8.19 5.62 -3.65
N GLY A 61 -7.59 5.36 -2.51
CA GLY A 61 -7.76 4.08 -1.83
C GLY A 61 -6.82 3.92 -0.67
N THR A 62 -6.67 2.67 -0.28
CA THR A 62 -5.84 2.28 0.87
C THR A 62 -4.98 1.09 0.47
N PHE A 63 -3.72 1.12 0.87
CA PHE A 63 -2.88 -0.07 0.81
C PHE A 63 -2.11 -0.23 2.11
N TYR A 64 -1.56 -1.43 2.30
CA TYR A 64 -0.84 -1.81 3.51
C TYR A 64 0.52 -2.36 3.13
N LEU A 65 1.54 -1.97 3.88
CA LEU A 65 2.84 -2.65 3.87
C LEU A 65 2.98 -3.30 5.23
N VAL A 66 3.05 -4.64 5.25
CA VAL A 66 2.99 -5.40 6.50
C VAL A 66 4.04 -6.49 6.53
N LEU A 67 4.42 -6.86 7.76
CA LEU A 67 5.25 -8.02 8.05
C LEU A 67 4.48 -8.93 8.99
N SER A 68 4.63 -10.24 8.81
CA SER A 68 4.07 -11.21 9.75
C SER A 68 4.70 -11.00 11.12
N SER A 69 3.87 -10.88 12.15
CA SER A 69 4.31 -10.63 13.52
C SER A 69 3.85 -11.77 14.45
N GLU A 70 4.47 -11.83 15.63
CA GLU A 70 4.08 -12.79 16.65
C GLU A 70 3.07 -12.17 17.60
N LEU A 71 2.00 -12.91 17.91
CA LEU A 71 0.94 -12.44 18.81
C LEU A 71 1.49 -12.06 20.17
N ASP A 72 2.45 -12.85 20.68
CA ASP A 72 3.05 -12.68 22.01
C ASP A 72 4.26 -11.74 22.01
N GLU A 73 4.54 -11.08 20.89
CA GLU A 73 5.61 -10.09 20.83
C GLU A 73 5.32 -8.97 21.83
N GLY A 74 6.35 -8.57 22.56
CA GLY A 74 6.25 -7.77 23.76
C GLY A 74 5.54 -6.42 23.63
N ASP A 75 6.19 -5.35 24.09
CA ASP A 75 5.60 -4.04 24.12
C ASP A 75 5.62 -3.37 22.73
N TYR A 76 5.00 -2.19 22.65
CA TYR A 76 4.92 -1.40 21.43
C TYR A 76 6.30 -1.04 20.86
N GLU A 77 7.26 -0.71 21.73
CA GLU A 77 8.59 -0.32 21.27
C GLU A 77 9.29 -1.46 20.55
N THR A 78 9.19 -2.69 21.06
CA THR A 78 9.76 -3.87 20.43
C THR A 78 9.11 -4.12 19.07
N ARG A 79 7.78 -4.03 18.99
CA ARG A 79 7.04 -4.19 17.73
C ARG A 79 7.41 -3.11 16.74
N TYR A 80 7.53 -1.88 17.20
CA TYR A 80 7.89 -0.76 16.33
C TYR A 80 9.25 -0.98 15.68
N GLU A 81 10.27 -1.28 16.48
CA GLU A 81 11.64 -1.49 15.97
C GLU A 81 11.72 -2.70 15.04
N LYS A 82 10.98 -3.76 15.34
CA LYS A 82 11.09 -5.03 14.61
C LYS A 82 10.27 -5.04 13.32
N TYR A 83 9.11 -4.40 13.30
CA TYR A 83 8.18 -4.49 12.17
C TYR A 83 7.91 -3.14 11.49
N ILE A 84 7.63 -2.09 12.26
CA ILE A 84 7.19 -0.81 11.70
C ILE A 84 8.36 -0.03 11.10
N GLU A 85 9.44 0.11 11.85
CA GLU A 85 10.60 0.91 11.42
C GLU A 85 11.22 0.41 10.11
N PRO A 86 11.45 -0.91 9.92
CA PRO A 86 11.94 -1.41 8.63
C PRO A 86 10.99 -1.10 7.46
N LEU A 87 9.68 -1.08 7.71
CA LEU A 87 8.71 -0.81 6.66
C LEU A 87 8.67 0.65 6.25
N ARG A 88 9.19 1.57 7.07
CA ARG A 88 9.32 2.97 6.66
C ARG A 88 10.28 3.12 5.47
N SER A 89 11.34 2.33 5.44
CA SER A 89 12.25 2.30 4.28
C SER A 89 11.55 1.75 3.04
N SER A 90 10.71 0.72 3.21
CA SER A 90 9.90 0.18 2.13
C SER A 90 8.88 1.20 1.63
N LEU A 91 8.24 1.94 2.54
CA LEU A 91 7.31 2.99 2.17
C LEU A 91 8.00 4.11 1.39
N LYS A 92 9.23 4.45 1.76
CA LYS A 92 10.01 5.45 1.02
C LYS A 92 10.25 5.03 -0.43
N ILE A 93 10.49 3.74 -0.68
CA ILE A 93 10.62 3.22 -2.04
C ILE A 93 9.35 3.53 -2.84
N VAL A 94 8.18 3.29 -2.25
CA VAL A 94 6.90 3.55 -2.91
C VAL A 94 6.73 5.04 -3.22
N THR A 95 6.97 5.91 -2.23
CA THR A 95 6.83 7.35 -2.44
C THR A 95 7.81 7.89 -3.47
N ASP A 96 9.05 7.39 -3.48
CA ASP A 96 10.05 7.82 -4.45
C ASP A 96 9.66 7.43 -5.89
N VAL A 97 9.13 6.23 -6.08
CA VAL A 97 8.67 5.79 -7.41
C VAL A 97 7.51 6.66 -7.88
N LEU A 98 6.54 6.94 -7.01
CA LEU A 98 5.40 7.79 -7.37
C LEU A 98 5.84 9.23 -7.67
N GLN A 99 6.80 9.74 -6.91
CA GLN A 99 7.30 11.09 -7.11
C GLN A 99 8.05 11.23 -8.44
N CYS A 100 8.71 10.17 -8.89
CA CYS A 100 9.45 10.17 -10.16
C CYS A 100 8.57 9.82 -11.36
N ASN A 101 7.30 9.51 -11.17
CA ASN A 101 6.39 9.16 -12.27
C ASN A 101 5.69 10.42 -12.78
N ASP A 102 5.99 10.81 -14.00
CA ASP A 102 5.44 12.04 -14.62
C ASP A 102 3.94 11.98 -14.84
N ASN A 103 3.36 10.79 -14.86
CA ASN A 103 1.93 10.59 -15.09
C ASN A 103 1.11 10.58 -13.81
N VAL A 104 1.74 10.74 -12.65
CA VAL A 104 1.08 10.68 -11.35
C VAL A 104 1.44 11.92 -10.54
N THR A 105 0.42 12.59 -10.01
CA THR A 105 0.58 13.71 -9.08
C THR A 105 -0.08 13.35 -7.77
N GLN A 106 0.70 13.30 -6.70
CA GLN A 106 0.18 13.02 -5.36
C GLN A 106 -0.66 14.18 -4.86
N LYS A 107 -1.85 13.90 -4.33
CA LYS A 107 -2.76 14.89 -3.76
C LYS A 107 -2.89 14.79 -2.25
N ALA A 108 -3.04 13.58 -1.74
CA ALA A 108 -3.16 13.32 -0.31
C ALA A 108 -2.46 12.01 0.03
N TRP A 109 -1.87 11.98 1.21
CA TRP A 109 -1.11 10.82 1.67
C TRP A 109 -1.14 10.79 3.18
N LYS A 110 -1.75 9.75 3.75
CA LYS A 110 -1.88 9.58 5.19
C LYS A 110 -1.40 8.19 5.58
N THR A 111 -0.54 8.10 6.58
CA THR A 111 -0.02 6.83 7.08
C THR A 111 -0.46 6.61 8.52
N VAL A 112 -0.81 5.37 8.84
CA VAL A 112 -1.18 4.94 10.19
C VAL A 112 -0.50 3.62 10.47
N GLU A 113 0.13 3.49 11.63
CA GLU A 113 0.69 2.23 12.08
C GLU A 113 -0.42 1.26 12.46
N VAL A 114 -0.27 -0.01 12.06
CA VAL A 114 -1.23 -1.06 12.40
C VAL A 114 -0.51 -2.21 13.09
N ILE A 115 -1.13 -2.77 14.13
CA ILE A 115 -0.56 -3.84 14.95
C ILE A 115 -1.60 -4.95 15.08
N ASN A 116 -1.16 -6.19 14.92
CA ASN A 116 -2.02 -7.39 14.98
C ASN A 116 -3.21 -7.29 14.04
N MET A 117 -2.95 -6.78 12.86
CA MET A 117 -3.95 -6.68 11.81
C MET A 117 -4.16 -8.03 11.15
N LEU A 118 -5.41 -8.33 10.78
CA LEU A 118 -5.81 -9.57 10.13
C LEU A 118 -5.65 -10.79 11.05
N ASP A 119 -6.21 -11.91 10.64
CA ASP A 119 -6.15 -13.15 11.42
C ASP A 119 -4.74 -13.74 11.52
N ASN A 120 -3.85 -13.31 10.64
CA ASN A 120 -2.48 -13.82 10.56
C ASN A 120 -1.47 -12.97 11.33
N ASN A 121 -1.93 -11.99 12.12
CA ASN A 121 -1.08 -11.16 12.95
C ASN A 121 -0.01 -10.40 12.14
N TYR A 122 -0.43 -9.41 11.38
CA TYR A 122 0.47 -8.52 10.67
C TYR A 122 0.63 -7.21 11.41
N ASP A 123 1.86 -6.73 11.46
CA ASP A 123 2.19 -5.38 11.90
C ASP A 123 2.73 -4.60 10.70
N GLY A 124 2.35 -3.35 10.58
CA GLY A 124 2.83 -2.57 9.46
C GLY A 124 2.30 -1.16 9.40
N ILE A 125 2.16 -0.67 8.18
CA ILE A 125 1.74 0.70 7.89
C ILE A 125 0.56 0.64 6.92
N MET A 126 -0.52 1.31 7.30
CA MET A 126 -1.67 1.54 6.43
C MET A 126 -1.51 2.90 5.77
N VAL A 127 -1.67 2.95 4.46
CA VAL A 127 -1.56 4.18 3.68
C VAL A 127 -2.88 4.47 2.99
N THR A 128 -3.44 5.63 3.28
CA THR A 128 -4.60 6.16 2.57
C THR A 128 -4.11 7.26 1.64
N TYR A 129 -4.43 7.14 0.37
CA TYR A 129 -3.87 8.03 -0.64
C TYR A 129 -4.92 8.54 -1.62
N SER A 130 -4.56 9.64 -2.27
CA SER A 130 -5.31 10.20 -3.39
C SER A 130 -4.29 10.75 -4.38
N VAL A 131 -4.36 10.32 -5.63
CA VAL A 131 -3.44 10.75 -6.68
C VAL A 131 -4.19 11.10 -7.95
N ASN A 132 -3.70 12.10 -8.67
CA ASN A 132 -4.15 12.38 -10.03
C ASN A 132 -3.29 11.61 -11.01
N CYS A 133 -3.94 10.86 -11.90
CA CYS A 133 -3.28 10.14 -12.97
C CYS A 133 -3.57 10.84 -14.29
N HIS A 134 -2.52 11.10 -15.07
CA HIS A 134 -2.59 11.75 -16.37
C HIS A 134 -2.19 10.76 -17.46
N GLU A 135 -2.89 10.80 -18.55
CA GLU A 135 -2.53 9.98 -19.74
C GLU A 135 -1.52 10.69 -20.62
#